data_9209f52e40a349ba29594d6e3d1bab3d
#
_entry.id   9209f52e40a349ba29594d6e3d1bab3d
#
_cell.length_a   1.000
_cell.length_b   1.000
_cell.length_c   1.000
_cell.angle_alpha   90.00
_cell.angle_beta   90.00
_cell.angle_gamma   90.00
#
_symmetry.space_group_name_H-M   'P 1'
#
loop_
_entity.id
_entity.type
_entity.pdbx_description
1 polymer ?
#
loop_
_entity_poly.entity_id
_entity_poly.type
_entity_poly.pdbx_seq_one_letter_code
_entity_poly.pdbx_strand_id
1 'polypeptide(L)'
;SSAASIALSNGCEVIYYGAHSDDAAGNAYPDCSTAFNDAISQAIYLGSGNQLHIEAPFVTWTKADVVKKGLELGVPYELTWSCYEGGDKPCGVCGTCRDRAAAFAANGIQDPALGGE
;
A
#
# COMPACT_ATOMS: atom_id res chain seq x y z
N SER A 1 17.17 0.14 6.43
CA SER A 1 16.59 0.72 5.24
C SER A 1 16.86 2.22 5.15
N SER A 2 16.74 2.74 3.94
CA SER A 2 16.99 4.16 3.69
C SER A 2 15.98 5.05 4.42
N ALA A 3 14.72 4.62 4.45
CA ALA A 3 13.67 5.39 5.15
C ALA A 3 13.97 5.46 6.64
N ALA A 4 14.48 4.38 7.24
CA ALA A 4 14.82 4.36 8.64
C ALA A 4 15.94 5.34 8.96
N SER A 5 16.97 5.41 8.11
CA SER A 5 18.06 6.36 8.29
C SER A 5 17.56 7.81 8.24
N ILE A 6 16.70 8.11 7.27
CA ILE A 6 16.14 9.45 7.13
C ILE A 6 15.27 9.80 8.34
N ALA A 7 14.43 8.86 8.78
CA ALA A 7 13.54 9.08 9.92
C ALA A 7 14.32 9.35 11.19
N LEU A 8 15.37 8.56 11.47
CA LEU A 8 16.20 8.78 12.64
C LEU A 8 16.91 10.13 12.59
N SER A 9 17.41 10.52 11.43
CA SER A 9 18.10 11.81 11.25
C SER A 9 17.15 12.98 11.51
N ASN A 10 15.85 12.79 11.33
CA ASN A 10 14.86 13.84 11.51
C ASN A 10 14.10 13.73 12.84
N GLY A 11 14.54 12.87 13.75
CA GLY A 11 13.93 12.74 15.07
C GLY A 11 12.57 12.07 15.08
N CYS A 12 12.26 11.28 14.07
CA CYS A 12 10.99 10.56 14.01
C CYS A 12 11.01 9.32 14.89
N GLU A 13 9.84 8.91 15.36
CA GLU A 13 9.69 7.72 16.22
C GLU A 13 9.00 6.56 15.50
N VAL A 14 8.30 6.83 14.39
CA VAL A 14 7.55 5.80 13.68
C VAL A 14 7.62 6.03 12.18
N ILE A 15 7.63 4.91 11.43
CA ILE A 15 7.47 4.92 9.98
C ILE A 15 6.19 4.17 9.66
N TYR A 16 5.33 4.76 8.86
CA TYR A 16 4.13 4.08 8.37
C TYR A 16 4.42 3.45 7.02
N TYR A 17 4.00 2.21 6.87
CA TYR A 17 4.25 1.40 5.68
C TYR A 17 2.93 0.90 5.10
N GLY A 18 2.72 1.08 3.80
CA GLY A 18 1.43 0.87 3.16
C GLY A 18 1.14 -0.54 2.66
N ALA A 19 1.85 -1.55 3.16
CA ALA A 19 1.63 -2.93 2.72
C ALA A 19 0.20 -3.42 3.04
N HIS A 20 -0.35 -4.24 2.15
CA HIS A 20 -1.65 -4.89 2.37
C HIS A 20 -1.59 -6.34 1.85
N SER A 21 -2.56 -7.16 2.26
CA SER A 21 -2.48 -8.61 2.05
C SER A 21 -2.49 -9.04 0.59
N ASP A 22 -3.18 -8.29 -0.28
CA ASP A 22 -3.26 -8.66 -1.70
C ASP A 22 -1.90 -8.60 -2.38
N ASP A 23 -1.03 -7.65 -1.97
CA ASP A 23 0.31 -7.53 -2.56
C ASP A 23 1.19 -8.72 -2.16
N ALA A 24 0.93 -9.34 -1.02
CA ALA A 24 1.69 -10.51 -0.58
C ALA A 24 1.13 -11.81 -1.16
N ALA A 25 -0.12 -11.81 -1.64
CA ALA A 25 -0.77 -13.01 -2.14
C ALA A 25 -0.03 -13.56 -3.36
N GLY A 26 0.18 -14.87 -3.38
CA GLY A 26 0.89 -15.52 -4.47
C GLY A 26 2.37 -15.15 -4.55
N ASN A 27 2.93 -14.56 -3.50
CA ASN A 27 4.32 -14.10 -3.45
C ASN A 27 4.64 -13.04 -4.51
N ALA A 28 3.63 -12.28 -4.93
CA ALA A 28 3.85 -11.20 -5.91
C ALA A 28 4.80 -10.14 -5.36
N TYR A 29 4.62 -9.80 -4.08
CA TYR A 29 5.48 -8.83 -3.38
C TYR A 29 5.78 -9.35 -1.98
N PRO A 30 6.83 -10.18 -1.84
CA PRO A 30 7.16 -10.78 -0.53
C PRO A 30 7.39 -9.76 0.58
N ASP A 31 7.88 -8.57 0.23
CA ASP A 31 8.14 -7.50 1.19
C ASP A 31 6.86 -6.82 1.70
N CYS A 32 5.70 -7.24 1.22
CA CYS A 32 4.41 -6.80 1.76
C CYS A 32 3.81 -7.81 2.73
N SER A 33 4.49 -8.94 2.99
CA SER A 33 3.97 -9.97 3.87
C SER A 33 4.04 -9.55 5.34
N THR A 34 3.18 -10.15 6.15
CA THR A 34 3.20 -9.94 7.61
C THR A 34 4.53 -10.39 8.20
N ALA A 35 5.05 -11.54 7.72
CA ALA A 35 6.32 -12.06 8.21
C ALA A 35 7.47 -11.10 7.94
N PHE A 36 7.52 -10.53 6.74
CA PHE A 36 8.57 -9.56 6.42
C PHE A 36 8.41 -8.30 7.27
N ASN A 37 7.18 -7.80 7.39
CA ASN A 37 6.91 -6.61 8.19
C ASN A 37 7.35 -6.79 9.64
N ASP A 38 7.04 -7.93 10.24
CA ASP A 38 7.44 -8.21 11.62
C ASP A 38 8.95 -8.25 11.76
N ALA A 39 9.63 -8.91 10.82
CA ALA A 39 11.08 -9.07 10.87
C ALA A 39 11.80 -7.73 10.69
N ILE A 40 11.41 -6.94 9.70
CA ILE A 40 12.07 -5.66 9.44
C ILE A 40 11.75 -4.64 10.53
N SER A 41 10.55 -4.68 11.08
CA SER A 41 10.17 -3.82 12.19
C SER A 41 11.03 -4.07 13.40
N GLN A 42 11.24 -5.35 13.75
CA GLN A 42 12.07 -5.71 14.87
C GLN A 42 13.54 -5.32 14.64
N ALA A 43 14.05 -5.57 13.43
CA ALA A 43 15.43 -5.22 13.09
C ALA A 43 15.66 -3.71 13.21
N ILE A 44 14.75 -2.91 12.72
CA ILE A 44 14.87 -1.45 12.78
C ILE A 44 14.73 -0.96 14.23
N TYR A 45 13.80 -1.53 14.98
CA TYR A 45 13.61 -1.16 16.37
C TYR A 45 14.88 -1.40 17.19
N LEU A 46 15.43 -2.61 17.09
CA LEU A 46 16.65 -2.97 17.81
C LEU A 46 17.86 -2.19 17.30
N GLY A 47 17.97 -2.07 15.97
CA GLY A 47 19.11 -1.36 15.36
C GLY A 47 19.14 0.12 15.64
N SER A 48 17.99 0.72 15.93
CA SER A 48 17.91 2.14 16.29
C SER A 48 18.02 2.39 17.79
N GLY A 49 18.32 1.36 18.58
CA GLY A 49 18.38 1.49 20.03
C GLY A 49 17.00 1.72 20.64
N ASN A 50 16.00 1.05 20.10
CA ASN A 50 14.61 1.13 20.55
C ASN A 50 13.97 2.50 20.34
N GLN A 51 14.47 3.27 19.37
CA GLN A 51 13.96 4.62 19.10
C GLN A 51 12.95 4.69 17.97
N LEU A 52 13.03 3.78 16.99
CA LEU A 52 12.24 3.84 15.78
C LEU A 52 11.52 2.51 15.55
N HIS A 53 10.24 2.57 15.21
CA HIS A 53 9.51 1.35 14.86
C HIS A 53 8.67 1.59 13.61
N ILE A 54 8.25 0.48 12.99
CA ILE A 54 7.45 0.50 11.77
C ILE A 54 6.02 0.08 12.10
N GLU A 55 5.06 0.82 11.56
CA GLU A 55 3.65 0.48 11.65
C GLU A 55 3.12 0.20 10.25
N ALA A 56 2.46 -0.93 10.07
CA ALA A 56 1.81 -1.28 8.81
C ALA A 56 0.33 -1.54 9.08
N PRO A 57 -0.48 -0.48 9.22
CA PRO A 57 -1.86 -0.63 9.67
C PRO A 57 -2.74 -1.44 8.72
N PHE A 58 -2.33 -1.59 7.46
CA PHE A 58 -3.14 -2.29 6.46
C PHE A 58 -2.58 -3.66 6.08
N VAL A 59 -1.55 -4.17 6.80
CA VAL A 59 -0.84 -5.38 6.39
C VAL A 59 -1.77 -6.62 6.34
N THR A 60 -2.85 -6.62 7.10
CA THR A 60 -3.84 -7.70 7.08
C THR A 60 -5.09 -7.36 6.29
N TRP A 61 -5.15 -6.18 5.68
CA TRP A 61 -6.31 -5.73 4.91
C TRP A 61 -6.19 -6.17 3.46
N THR A 62 -7.32 -6.46 2.81
CA THR A 62 -7.35 -6.63 1.36
C THR A 62 -7.37 -5.26 0.69
N LYS A 63 -7.05 -5.23 -0.60
CA LYS A 63 -7.13 -3.97 -1.36
C LYS A 63 -8.57 -3.44 -1.38
N ALA A 64 -9.55 -4.34 -1.44
CA ALA A 64 -10.96 -3.93 -1.37
C ALA A 64 -11.27 -3.22 -0.05
N ASP A 65 -10.71 -3.69 1.07
CA ASP A 65 -10.89 -3.05 2.37
C ASP A 65 -10.29 -1.65 2.39
N VAL A 66 -9.11 -1.48 1.79
CA VAL A 66 -8.44 -0.18 1.69
C VAL A 66 -9.28 0.78 0.86
N VAL A 67 -9.79 0.32 -0.29
CA VAL A 67 -10.64 1.14 -1.15
C VAL A 67 -11.92 1.55 -0.42
N LYS A 68 -12.54 0.62 0.31
CA LYS A 68 -13.75 0.92 1.07
C LYS A 68 -13.49 2.05 2.08
N LYS A 69 -12.39 1.95 2.80
CA LYS A 69 -12.04 3.00 3.77
C LYS A 69 -11.80 4.33 3.09
N GLY A 70 -11.12 4.32 1.94
CA GLY A 70 -10.89 5.52 1.16
C GLY A 70 -12.17 6.17 0.68
N LEU A 71 -13.14 5.36 0.25
CA LEU A 71 -14.44 5.86 -0.17
C LEU A 71 -15.17 6.53 1.00
N GLU A 72 -15.09 5.95 2.19
CA GLU A 72 -15.67 6.54 3.41
C GLU A 72 -15.04 7.89 3.74
N LEU A 73 -13.75 8.04 3.44
CA LEU A 73 -13.01 9.27 3.74
C LEU A 73 -13.09 10.30 2.60
N GLY A 74 -13.74 9.96 1.49
CA GLY A 74 -13.91 10.89 0.38
C GLY A 74 -12.66 11.06 -0.48
N VAL A 75 -11.81 10.04 -0.58
CA VAL A 75 -10.59 10.10 -1.38
C VAL A 75 -10.96 10.30 -2.87
N PRO A 76 -10.36 11.29 -3.56
CA PRO A 76 -10.63 11.51 -4.98
C PRO A 76 -9.85 10.53 -5.84
N TYR A 77 -10.38 9.30 -5.96
CA TYR A 77 -9.69 8.22 -6.66
C TYR A 77 -9.45 8.51 -8.14
N GLU A 78 -10.24 9.38 -8.75
CA GLU A 78 -10.02 9.78 -10.14
C GLU A 78 -8.67 10.49 -10.34
N LEU A 79 -8.09 11.00 -9.26
CA LEU A 79 -6.78 11.66 -9.28
C LEU A 79 -5.63 10.73 -8.90
N THR A 80 -5.91 9.47 -8.60
CA THR A 80 -4.89 8.52 -8.15
C THR A 80 -4.41 7.63 -9.29
N TRP A 81 -3.21 7.07 -9.11
CA TRP A 81 -2.55 6.29 -10.16
C TRP A 81 -1.84 5.10 -9.55
N SER A 82 -2.02 3.92 -10.13
CA SER A 82 -1.27 2.73 -9.71
C SER A 82 -0.72 1.92 -10.88
N CYS A 83 -1.00 2.33 -12.11
CA CYS A 83 -0.55 1.61 -13.30
C CYS A 83 0.98 1.68 -13.46
N TYR A 84 1.61 0.53 -13.73
CA TYR A 84 3.04 0.46 -13.94
C TYR A 84 3.48 0.79 -15.37
N GLU A 85 2.54 0.78 -16.33
CA GLU A 85 2.89 0.96 -17.74
C GLU A 85 3.05 2.42 -18.14
N GLY A 86 2.45 3.33 -17.39
CA GLY A 86 2.48 4.75 -17.74
C GLY A 86 1.49 5.10 -18.84
N GLY A 87 1.72 6.22 -19.51
CA GLY A 87 0.83 6.69 -20.55
C GLY A 87 -0.15 7.74 -20.04
N ASP A 88 -1.09 8.13 -20.88
CA ASP A 88 -2.08 9.17 -20.54
C ASP A 88 -3.17 8.64 -19.61
N LYS A 89 -3.46 7.34 -19.71
CA LYS A 89 -4.47 6.67 -18.89
C LYS A 89 -3.91 5.36 -18.37
N PRO A 90 -4.43 4.84 -17.25
CA PRO A 90 -4.05 3.51 -16.81
C PRO A 90 -4.32 2.48 -17.91
N CYS A 91 -3.41 1.52 -18.07
CA CYS A 91 -3.52 0.55 -19.17
C CYS A 91 -4.69 -0.41 -19.02
N GLY A 92 -5.17 -0.62 -17.80
CA GLY A 92 -6.29 -1.52 -17.52
C GLY A 92 -5.95 -3.00 -17.53
N VAL A 93 -4.72 -3.37 -17.90
CA VAL A 93 -4.37 -4.79 -18.09
C VAL A 93 -3.20 -5.25 -17.23
N CYS A 94 -2.38 -4.35 -16.68
CA CYS A 94 -1.31 -4.78 -15.79
C CYS A 94 -1.90 -5.26 -14.45
N GLY A 95 -1.08 -5.97 -13.68
CA GLY A 95 -1.54 -6.53 -12.40
C GLY A 95 -2.18 -5.51 -11.48
N THR A 96 -1.55 -4.34 -11.35
CA THR A 96 -2.08 -3.30 -10.45
C THR A 96 -3.39 -2.70 -10.97
N CYS A 97 -3.54 -2.54 -12.28
CA CYS A 97 -4.80 -2.06 -12.84
C CYS A 97 -5.93 -3.06 -12.60
N ARG A 98 -5.65 -4.35 -12.79
CA ARG A 98 -6.64 -5.40 -12.57
C ARG A 98 -7.01 -5.52 -11.10
N ASP A 99 -6.02 -5.45 -10.20
CA ASP A 99 -6.26 -5.52 -8.76
C ASP A 99 -7.08 -4.32 -8.29
N ARG A 100 -6.77 -3.14 -8.83
CA ARG A 100 -7.49 -1.93 -8.50
C ARG A 100 -8.95 -2.02 -8.97
N ALA A 101 -9.17 -2.45 -10.22
CA ALA A 101 -10.52 -2.60 -10.75
C ALA A 101 -11.33 -3.60 -9.93
N ALA A 102 -10.71 -4.73 -9.55
CA ALA A 102 -11.37 -5.73 -8.72
C ALA A 102 -11.74 -5.18 -7.34
N ALA A 103 -10.87 -4.36 -6.75
CA ALA A 103 -11.14 -3.75 -5.45
C ALA A 103 -12.35 -2.80 -5.51
N PHE A 104 -12.46 -2.00 -6.57
CA PHE A 104 -13.62 -1.13 -6.74
C PHE A 104 -14.89 -1.95 -7.01
N ALA A 105 -14.79 -2.99 -7.85
CA ALA A 105 -15.94 -3.86 -8.13
C ALA A 105 -16.46 -4.53 -6.86
N ALA A 106 -15.56 -4.94 -5.96
CA ALA A 106 -15.93 -5.54 -4.68
C ALA A 106 -16.73 -4.57 -3.80
N ASN A 107 -16.57 -3.27 -4.03
CA ASN A 107 -17.32 -2.23 -3.32
C ASN A 107 -18.52 -1.72 -4.13
N GLY A 108 -18.84 -2.38 -5.23
CA GLY A 108 -20.02 -2.08 -6.02
C GLY A 108 -19.92 -0.87 -6.93
N ILE A 109 -18.69 -0.41 -7.21
CA ILE A 109 -18.50 0.74 -8.09
C ILE A 109 -17.42 0.43 -9.13
N GLN A 110 -17.35 1.25 -10.15
CA GLN A 110 -16.33 1.19 -11.18
C GLN A 110 -15.17 2.11 -10.77
N ASP A 111 -13.93 1.72 -11.13
CA ASP A 111 -12.76 2.55 -10.86
C ASP A 111 -12.92 3.92 -11.54
N PRO A 112 -12.95 5.03 -10.80
CA PRO A 112 -13.13 6.34 -11.39
C PRO A 112 -12.04 6.74 -12.38
N ALA A 113 -10.80 6.24 -12.19
CA ALA A 113 -9.71 6.56 -13.11
C ALA A 113 -9.84 5.83 -14.44
N LEU A 114 -10.45 4.65 -14.46
CA LEU A 114 -10.69 3.88 -15.69
C LEU A 114 -12.06 4.18 -16.28
N GLY A 115 -13.00 4.53 -15.45
CA GLY A 115 -14.38 4.79 -15.85
C GLY A 115 -14.50 5.89 -16.87
N GLY A 116 -13.65 6.86 -16.77
CA GLY A 116 -13.38 7.79 -17.82
C GLY A 116 -14.53 8.69 -18.25
N GLU A 117 -15.60 8.60 -17.64
CA GLU A 117 -16.67 9.46 -18.08
C GLU A 117 -17.38 10.05 -17.02
#